data_83cc324eff9e22ed5f75ea59c656d98c
#
_entry.id   83cc324eff9e22ed5f75ea59c656d98c
#
_cell.length_a   1.000
_cell.length_b   1.000
_cell.length_c   1.000
_cell.angle_alpha   90.00
_cell.angle_beta   90.00
_cell.angle_gamma   90.00
#
_symmetry.space_group_name_H-M   'P 1'
#
loop_
_entity.id
_entity.type
_entity.pdbx_description
1 polymer ?
#
loop_
_entity_poly.entity_id
_entity_poly.type
_entity_poly.pdbx_seq_one_letter_code
_entity_poly.pdbx_strand_id
1 'polypeptide(L)'
;NDFSQEVIMQLFVSAPNELANVNDVYLRYNGADDVFLPDAIPAQWVVDMYEDDDIRKNVYFTNDETVRISGLEYSDIWIVNKYPGNPELFTAANTNYQQAPKVFRVAEMYLISAESALNIPGGDALTPLNALRQARGLDAVSVSGDALQTAVRDERFRELAFEGFRLDDLKRWDEGFTRRDPQNEMLLLQGENTFTKSVEAS
;
A
#
# COMPACT_ATOMS: atom_id res chain seq x y z
N ASN A 1 -12.44 -4.85 -8.04
CA ASN A 1 -13.39 -5.94 -8.17
C ASN A 1 -13.64 -6.58 -6.81
N ASP A 2 -14.85 -6.35 -6.25
CA ASP A 2 -15.19 -6.79 -4.89
C ASP A 2 -15.43 -8.31 -4.77
N PHE A 3 -15.47 -9.03 -5.89
CA PHE A 3 -15.72 -10.46 -5.94
C PHE A 3 -14.56 -11.25 -6.59
N SER A 4 -13.33 -10.73 -6.50
CA SER A 4 -12.17 -11.44 -7.04
C SER A 4 -11.85 -12.69 -6.22
N GLN A 5 -11.27 -13.71 -6.85
CA GLN A 5 -10.81 -14.93 -6.17
C GLN A 5 -9.69 -14.67 -5.15
N GLU A 6 -9.09 -13.49 -5.16
CA GLU A 6 -8.08 -13.08 -4.20
C GLU A 6 -8.69 -12.66 -2.85
N VAL A 7 -9.97 -12.30 -2.81
CA VAL A 7 -10.65 -11.84 -1.59
C VAL A 7 -11.20 -13.01 -0.81
N ILE A 8 -10.69 -13.22 0.40
CA ILE A 8 -11.17 -14.26 1.33
C ILE A 8 -12.35 -13.73 2.15
N MET A 9 -12.23 -12.48 2.61
CA MET A 9 -13.26 -11.81 3.40
C MET A 9 -13.29 -10.33 3.10
N GLN A 10 -14.48 -9.80 2.93
CA GLN A 10 -14.72 -8.36 2.80
C GLN A 10 -15.93 -7.95 3.62
N LEU A 11 -16.00 -6.69 4.00
CA LEU A 11 -17.17 -6.12 4.65
C LEU A 11 -18.16 -5.70 3.58
N PHE A 12 -19.44 -5.99 3.82
CA PHE A 12 -20.51 -5.54 2.94
C PHE A 12 -20.75 -4.04 3.13
N VAL A 13 -20.91 -3.33 2.03
CA VAL A 13 -21.29 -1.90 2.02
C VAL A 13 -22.58 -1.75 1.24
N SER A 14 -23.58 -1.19 1.90
CA SER A 14 -24.89 -0.91 1.32
C SER A 14 -24.95 0.54 0.82
N ALA A 15 -24.83 0.73 -0.46
CA ALA A 15 -25.09 2.04 -1.06
C ALA A 15 -26.62 2.33 -1.07
N PRO A 16 -27.06 3.59 -0.81
CA PRO A 16 -26.28 4.81 -0.50
C PRO A 16 -26.10 5.06 1.01
N ASN A 17 -26.44 4.12 1.87
CA ASN A 17 -26.63 4.39 3.30
C ASN A 17 -25.36 4.20 4.14
N GLU A 18 -24.38 3.48 3.63
CA GLU A 18 -23.13 3.20 4.32
C GLU A 18 -21.97 3.74 3.51
N LEU A 19 -21.11 4.50 4.17
CA LEU A 19 -19.96 5.11 3.55
C LEU A 19 -18.71 4.36 3.98
N ALA A 20 -17.96 3.84 3.01
CA ALA A 20 -16.65 3.25 3.22
C ALA A 20 -15.63 3.98 2.32
N ASN A 21 -15.40 5.26 2.61
CA ASN A 21 -14.46 6.12 1.88
C ASN A 21 -13.04 5.82 2.30
N VAL A 22 -12.54 4.65 1.95
CA VAL A 22 -11.22 4.17 2.39
C VAL A 22 -10.10 5.03 1.80
N ASN A 23 -10.33 5.67 0.67
CA ASN A 23 -9.29 6.41 -0.05
C ASN A 23 -9.39 7.94 0.05
N ASP A 24 -10.25 8.44 0.89
CA ASP A 24 -10.39 9.89 1.07
C ASP A 24 -9.09 10.54 1.59
N VAL A 25 -8.33 9.79 2.40
CA VAL A 25 -7.02 10.21 2.90
C VAL A 25 -5.97 10.34 1.79
N TYR A 26 -6.06 9.53 0.75
CA TYR A 26 -5.01 9.42 -0.29
C TYR A 26 -5.35 10.15 -1.58
N LEU A 27 -6.62 10.32 -1.90
CA LEU A 27 -7.03 10.93 -3.16
C LEU A 27 -7.83 12.24 -2.96
N ARG A 28 -8.95 12.19 -2.30
CA ARG A 28 -9.87 13.33 -2.08
C ARG A 28 -10.00 14.24 -3.32
N TYR A 29 -10.57 13.71 -4.39
CA TYR A 29 -10.76 14.45 -5.62
C TYR A 29 -11.77 15.58 -5.47
N ASN A 30 -11.41 16.79 -5.91
CA ASN A 30 -12.29 17.94 -6.02
C ASN A 30 -12.67 18.18 -7.49
N GLY A 31 -13.84 17.73 -7.90
CA GLY A 31 -14.30 17.84 -9.29
C GLY A 31 -14.65 19.26 -9.72
N ALA A 32 -14.78 20.24 -8.81
CA ALA A 32 -15.01 21.63 -9.18
C ALA A 32 -13.73 22.28 -9.72
N ASP A 33 -12.58 21.89 -9.17
CA ASP A 33 -11.27 22.44 -9.54
C ASP A 33 -10.44 21.47 -10.37
N ASP A 34 -10.91 20.23 -10.54
CA ASP A 34 -10.21 19.12 -11.20
C ASP A 34 -8.83 18.83 -10.58
N VAL A 35 -8.79 18.72 -9.25
CA VAL A 35 -7.56 18.48 -8.51
C VAL A 35 -7.75 17.42 -7.42
N PHE A 36 -6.67 16.74 -7.04
CA PHE A 36 -6.61 15.86 -5.89
C PHE A 36 -6.09 16.61 -4.65
N LEU A 37 -6.63 16.29 -3.48
CA LEU A 37 -6.34 16.94 -2.19
C LEU A 37 -5.92 15.89 -1.14
N PRO A 38 -4.91 15.05 -1.38
CA PRO A 38 -4.54 13.99 -0.45
C PRO A 38 -4.07 14.57 0.89
N ASP A 39 -4.45 13.93 1.99
CA ASP A 39 -3.89 14.21 3.31
C ASP A 39 -2.53 13.51 3.54
N ALA A 40 -2.30 12.42 2.78
CA ALA A 40 -1.06 11.66 2.84
C ALA A 40 -0.61 11.22 1.44
N ILE A 41 0.67 11.42 1.16
CA ILE A 41 1.31 10.98 -0.09
C ILE A 41 2.48 10.03 0.23
N PRO A 42 2.80 9.07 -0.65
CA PRO A 42 3.93 8.19 -0.44
C PRO A 42 5.24 8.99 -0.52
N ALA A 43 6.27 8.56 0.20
CA ALA A 43 7.62 9.04 -0.07
C ALA A 43 8.15 8.39 -1.36
N GLN A 44 9.07 9.05 -2.06
CA GLN A 44 9.61 8.55 -3.34
C GLN A 44 10.18 7.13 -3.22
N TRP A 45 10.93 6.85 -2.15
CA TRP A 45 11.53 5.53 -1.95
C TRP A 45 10.50 4.38 -1.87
N VAL A 46 9.25 4.68 -1.46
CA VAL A 46 8.18 3.68 -1.43
C VAL A 46 7.76 3.31 -2.85
N VAL A 47 7.64 4.30 -3.73
CA VAL A 47 7.34 4.07 -5.15
C VAL A 47 8.49 3.33 -5.84
N ASP A 48 9.73 3.71 -5.52
CA ASP A 48 10.96 3.11 -6.08
C ASP A 48 11.17 1.65 -5.66
N MET A 49 10.49 1.17 -4.61
CA MET A 49 10.49 -0.25 -4.24
C MET A 49 9.77 -1.16 -5.26
N TYR A 50 8.97 -0.58 -6.14
CA TYR A 50 8.25 -1.32 -7.17
C TYR A 50 9.03 -1.23 -8.48
N GLU A 51 9.48 -2.39 -8.97
CA GLU A 51 10.14 -2.52 -10.26
C GLU A 51 9.18 -2.11 -11.41
N ASP A 52 9.71 -1.80 -12.57
CA ASP A 52 8.87 -1.34 -13.69
C ASP A 52 7.92 -2.44 -14.20
N ASP A 53 8.32 -3.70 -14.06
CA ASP A 53 7.50 -4.87 -14.40
C ASP A 53 6.50 -5.25 -13.30
N ASP A 54 6.59 -4.64 -12.11
CA ASP A 54 5.65 -4.87 -11.02
C ASP A 54 4.30 -4.23 -11.36
N ILE A 55 3.30 -5.06 -11.66
CA ILE A 55 1.96 -4.59 -12.04
C ILE A 55 1.32 -3.70 -10.96
N ARG A 56 1.75 -3.83 -9.69
CA ARG A 56 1.25 -3.02 -8.57
C ARG A 56 1.65 -1.56 -8.68
N LYS A 57 2.79 -1.24 -9.30
CA LYS A 57 3.27 0.13 -9.44
C LYS A 57 2.19 1.04 -10.05
N ASN A 58 1.66 0.62 -11.20
CA ASN A 58 0.64 1.38 -11.92
C ASN A 58 -0.79 1.22 -11.36
N VAL A 59 -1.01 0.23 -10.49
CA VAL A 59 -2.30 0.02 -9.82
C VAL A 59 -2.36 0.79 -8.50
N TYR A 60 -1.25 0.83 -7.77
CA TYR A 60 -1.20 1.44 -6.44
C TYR A 60 -0.88 2.92 -6.46
N PHE A 61 -0.29 3.42 -7.55
CA PHE A 61 0.14 4.81 -7.66
C PHE A 61 -0.26 5.43 -8.98
N THR A 62 -0.42 6.75 -8.98
CA THR A 62 -0.52 7.59 -10.18
C THR A 62 0.22 8.91 -9.92
N ASN A 63 0.76 9.53 -10.97
CA ASN A 63 1.39 10.84 -10.93
C ASN A 63 0.99 11.73 -12.10
N ASP A 64 -0.01 11.32 -12.86
CA ASP A 64 -0.51 12.06 -14.04
C ASP A 64 -1.51 13.15 -13.65
N GLU A 65 -1.79 13.31 -12.37
CA GLU A 65 -2.85 14.15 -11.85
C GLU A 65 -2.32 15.46 -11.24
N THR A 66 -3.14 16.48 -11.25
CA THR A 66 -2.85 17.71 -10.51
C THR A 66 -3.18 17.51 -9.02
N VAL A 67 -2.18 17.73 -8.17
CA VAL A 67 -2.30 17.60 -6.72
C VAL A 67 -2.17 18.96 -6.07
N ARG A 68 -3.13 19.32 -5.21
CA ARG A 68 -3.08 20.57 -4.45
C ARG A 68 -2.77 20.29 -2.99
N ILE A 69 -1.67 20.84 -2.49
CA ILE A 69 -1.20 20.71 -1.10
C ILE A 69 -0.96 22.09 -0.52
N SER A 70 -1.58 22.40 0.61
CA SER A 70 -1.48 23.72 1.26
C SER A 70 -1.80 24.91 0.35
N GLY A 71 -2.72 24.73 -0.59
CA GLY A 71 -3.15 25.77 -1.53
C GLY A 71 -2.27 25.93 -2.77
N LEU A 72 -1.19 25.17 -2.90
CA LEU A 72 -0.32 25.14 -4.08
C LEU A 72 -0.57 23.90 -4.91
N GLU A 73 -0.51 24.04 -6.24
CA GLU A 73 -0.68 22.95 -7.18
C GLU A 73 0.67 22.40 -7.64
N TYR A 74 0.73 21.07 -7.73
CA TYR A 74 1.91 20.31 -8.15
C TYR A 74 1.50 19.32 -9.23
N SER A 75 2.36 19.14 -10.22
CA SER A 75 2.35 18.04 -11.16
C SER A 75 3.46 17.04 -10.79
N ASP A 76 3.41 15.86 -11.36
CA ASP A 76 4.45 14.81 -11.18
C ASP A 76 4.62 14.33 -9.72
N ILE A 77 3.59 14.49 -8.90
CA ILE A 77 3.56 13.97 -7.54
C ILE A 77 2.84 12.62 -7.52
N TRP A 78 3.51 11.60 -7.07
CA TRP A 78 2.89 10.29 -6.86
C TRP A 78 1.88 10.36 -5.73
N ILE A 79 0.67 9.91 -6.01
CA ILE A 79 -0.40 9.71 -5.02
C ILE A 79 -0.84 8.25 -5.00
N VAL A 80 -1.45 7.83 -3.89
CA VAL A 80 -1.89 6.43 -3.72
C VAL A 80 -3.23 6.22 -4.40
N ASN A 81 -3.25 5.39 -5.44
CA ASN A 81 -4.45 5.00 -6.18
C ASN A 81 -4.90 3.55 -5.89
N LYS A 82 -4.38 2.92 -4.84
CA LYS A 82 -4.70 1.52 -4.50
C LYS A 82 -6.20 1.27 -4.26
N TYR A 83 -6.94 2.31 -3.89
CA TYR A 83 -8.36 2.23 -3.55
C TYR A 83 -9.19 3.23 -4.37
N PRO A 84 -9.29 3.07 -5.68
CA PRO A 84 -10.02 4.03 -6.53
C PRO A 84 -11.54 4.00 -6.30
N GLY A 85 -12.01 3.08 -5.45
CA GLY A 85 -13.42 2.84 -5.21
C GLY A 85 -14.05 1.86 -6.20
N ASN A 86 -15.29 1.48 -5.92
CA ASN A 86 -16.10 0.67 -6.81
C ASN A 86 -17.16 1.56 -7.47
N PRO A 87 -17.11 1.81 -8.79
CA PRO A 87 -18.06 2.68 -9.47
C PRO A 87 -19.55 2.27 -9.29
N GLU A 88 -19.82 0.99 -9.05
CA GLU A 88 -21.18 0.50 -8.80
C GLU A 88 -21.76 0.99 -7.45
N LEU A 89 -20.88 1.40 -6.54
CA LEU A 89 -21.27 1.95 -5.24
C LEU A 89 -21.30 3.48 -5.23
N PHE A 90 -20.85 4.14 -6.31
CA PHE A 90 -20.78 5.58 -6.36
C PHE A 90 -22.17 6.20 -6.36
N THR A 91 -22.31 7.27 -5.59
CA THR A 91 -23.46 8.17 -5.64
C THR A 91 -23.16 9.35 -6.57
N ALA A 92 -24.01 10.36 -6.63
CA ALA A 92 -23.79 11.54 -7.45
C ALA A 92 -22.68 12.48 -6.91
N ALA A 93 -22.03 12.16 -5.80
CA ALA A 93 -20.96 12.97 -5.23
C ALA A 93 -19.62 12.73 -5.93
N ASN A 94 -18.89 13.79 -6.21
CA ASN A 94 -17.63 13.76 -6.97
C ASN A 94 -16.46 13.05 -6.25
N THR A 95 -16.56 12.82 -4.94
CA THR A 95 -15.49 12.25 -4.11
C THR A 95 -15.90 10.90 -3.53
N ASN A 96 -16.39 10.03 -4.36
CA ASN A 96 -17.02 8.81 -3.89
C ASN A 96 -16.08 7.61 -4.10
N TYR A 97 -15.19 7.36 -3.13
CA TYR A 97 -14.25 6.23 -3.15
C TYR A 97 -14.80 5.02 -2.38
N GLN A 98 -16.11 4.81 -2.44
CA GLN A 98 -16.76 3.70 -1.75
C GLN A 98 -16.31 2.37 -2.33
N GLN A 99 -15.98 1.45 -1.44
CA GLN A 99 -15.68 0.06 -1.77
C GLN A 99 -15.98 -0.84 -0.57
N ALA A 100 -16.15 -2.13 -0.84
CA ALA A 100 -16.19 -3.13 0.22
C ALA A 100 -14.77 -3.34 0.78
N PRO A 101 -14.48 -2.95 2.04
CA PRO A 101 -13.15 -3.14 2.62
C PRO A 101 -12.79 -4.62 2.65
N LYS A 102 -11.63 -4.96 2.09
CA LYS A 102 -11.10 -6.32 2.04
C LYS A 102 -10.32 -6.58 3.32
N VAL A 103 -10.84 -7.45 4.16
CA VAL A 103 -10.26 -7.76 5.48
C VAL A 103 -9.14 -8.78 5.35
N PHE A 104 -9.36 -9.85 4.54
CA PHE A 104 -8.38 -10.88 4.27
C PHE A 104 -8.26 -11.15 2.79
N ARG A 105 -7.01 -11.24 2.32
CA ARG A 105 -6.67 -11.53 0.93
C ARG A 105 -5.74 -12.75 0.84
N VAL A 106 -5.85 -13.51 -0.24
CA VAL A 106 -5.01 -14.70 -0.51
C VAL A 106 -3.52 -14.33 -0.53
N ALA A 107 -3.17 -13.16 -1.04
CA ALA A 107 -1.78 -12.67 -1.04
C ALA A 107 -1.16 -12.63 0.37
N GLU A 108 -1.93 -12.22 1.38
CA GLU A 108 -1.47 -12.25 2.78
C GLU A 108 -1.19 -13.68 3.25
N MET A 109 -2.00 -14.65 2.82
CA MET A 109 -1.80 -16.07 3.18
C MET A 109 -0.47 -16.61 2.61
N TYR A 110 -0.11 -16.24 1.39
CA TYR A 110 1.20 -16.56 0.82
C TYR A 110 2.35 -15.95 1.64
N LEU A 111 2.21 -14.72 2.07
CA LEU A 111 3.21 -14.02 2.89
C LEU A 111 3.34 -14.63 4.29
N ILE A 112 2.23 -14.99 4.93
CA ILE A 112 2.23 -15.70 6.21
C ILE A 112 2.91 -17.07 6.05
N SER A 113 2.62 -17.80 4.99
CA SER A 113 3.25 -19.08 4.70
C SER A 113 4.76 -18.93 4.49
N ALA A 114 5.18 -17.96 3.69
CA ALA A 114 6.60 -17.69 3.45
C ALA A 114 7.34 -17.33 4.76
N GLU A 115 6.79 -16.42 5.53
CA GLU A 115 7.40 -15.96 6.77
C GLU A 115 7.45 -17.07 7.84
N SER A 116 6.39 -17.83 7.97
CA SER A 116 6.35 -18.98 8.91
C SER A 116 7.42 -20.02 8.57
N ALA A 117 7.63 -20.28 7.27
CA ALA A 117 8.62 -21.27 6.81
C ALA A 117 10.06 -20.85 7.12
N LEU A 118 10.36 -19.54 7.26
CA LEU A 118 11.68 -19.07 7.67
C LEU A 118 12.12 -19.61 9.05
N ASN A 119 11.16 -19.87 9.93
CA ASN A 119 11.41 -20.29 11.31
C ASN A 119 11.33 -21.82 11.50
N ILE A 120 11.14 -22.58 10.41
CA ILE A 120 11.03 -24.03 10.45
C ILE A 120 12.29 -24.64 9.82
N PRO A 121 13.03 -25.53 10.50
CA PRO A 121 14.16 -26.22 9.88
C PRO A 121 13.74 -26.97 8.62
N GLY A 122 14.34 -26.63 7.47
CA GLY A 122 13.96 -27.18 6.17
C GLY A 122 12.66 -26.63 5.58
N GLY A 123 12.10 -25.57 6.15
CA GLY A 123 10.91 -24.91 5.64
C GLY A 123 11.16 -24.25 4.27
N ASP A 124 10.14 -24.30 3.43
CA ASP A 124 10.18 -23.76 2.07
C ASP A 124 9.47 -22.39 2.03
N ALA A 125 10.22 -21.32 2.25
CA ALA A 125 9.72 -19.95 2.13
C ALA A 125 9.73 -19.44 0.68
N LEU A 126 10.54 -20.03 -0.20
CA LEU A 126 10.69 -19.55 -1.58
C LEU A 126 9.46 -19.86 -2.43
N THR A 127 8.87 -21.03 -2.28
CA THR A 127 7.69 -21.41 -3.08
C THR A 127 6.53 -20.42 -2.92
N PRO A 128 6.02 -20.12 -1.71
CA PRO A 128 4.95 -19.14 -1.57
C PRO A 128 5.37 -17.70 -1.92
N LEU A 129 6.60 -17.30 -1.60
CA LEU A 129 7.13 -15.98 -1.99
C LEU A 129 7.14 -15.82 -3.51
N ASN A 130 7.71 -16.77 -4.23
CA ASN A 130 7.83 -16.71 -5.68
C ASN A 130 6.47 -16.85 -6.39
N ALA A 131 5.55 -17.62 -5.84
CA ALA A 131 4.19 -17.69 -6.37
C ALA A 131 3.51 -16.30 -6.34
N LEU A 132 3.66 -15.55 -5.24
CA LEU A 132 3.14 -14.20 -5.14
C LEU A 132 3.86 -13.24 -6.10
N ARG A 133 5.20 -13.24 -6.12
CA ARG A 133 6.01 -12.40 -7.01
C ARG A 133 5.62 -12.57 -8.48
N GLN A 134 5.54 -13.82 -8.94
CA GLN A 134 5.15 -14.14 -10.32
C GLN A 134 3.71 -13.67 -10.63
N ALA A 135 2.79 -13.78 -9.68
CA ALA A 135 1.44 -13.24 -9.82
C ALA A 135 1.41 -11.70 -9.87
N ARG A 136 2.50 -11.03 -9.52
CA ARG A 136 2.68 -9.57 -9.59
C ARG A 136 3.56 -9.12 -10.76
N GLY A 137 3.93 -10.03 -11.67
CA GLY A 137 4.75 -9.74 -12.86
C GLY A 137 6.26 -9.80 -12.60
N LEU A 138 6.68 -10.18 -11.40
CA LEU A 138 8.09 -10.19 -11.02
C LEU A 138 8.73 -11.57 -11.21
N ASP A 139 10.01 -11.58 -11.49
CA ASP A 139 10.81 -12.80 -11.53
C ASP A 139 10.92 -13.49 -10.16
N ALA A 140 11.06 -14.80 -10.20
CA ALA A 140 11.36 -15.59 -9.01
C ALA A 140 12.75 -15.25 -8.46
N VAL A 141 12.85 -15.17 -7.12
CA VAL A 141 14.15 -15.03 -6.45
C VAL A 141 14.69 -16.38 -6.00
N SER A 142 16.02 -16.48 -5.93
CA SER A 142 16.73 -17.67 -5.44
C SER A 142 17.77 -17.23 -4.41
N VAL A 143 17.31 -16.93 -3.21
CA VAL A 143 18.11 -16.41 -2.09
C VAL A 143 17.90 -17.26 -0.84
N SER A 144 18.77 -17.13 0.16
CA SER A 144 18.70 -17.90 1.40
C SER A 144 19.18 -17.07 2.61
N GLY A 145 18.95 -17.58 3.82
CA GLY A 145 19.37 -16.90 5.06
C GLY A 145 18.75 -15.51 5.18
N ASP A 146 19.54 -14.54 5.63
CA ASP A 146 19.09 -13.15 5.87
C ASP A 146 18.55 -12.49 4.60
N ALA A 147 19.11 -12.81 3.44
CA ALA A 147 18.60 -12.29 2.18
C ALA A 147 17.18 -12.80 1.85
N LEU A 148 16.85 -14.04 2.22
CA LEU A 148 15.51 -14.57 2.07
C LEU A 148 14.53 -13.91 3.05
N GLN A 149 14.95 -13.72 4.29
CA GLN A 149 14.14 -13.01 5.28
C GLN A 149 13.83 -11.59 4.79
N THR A 150 14.83 -10.86 4.30
CA THR A 150 14.66 -9.52 3.72
C THR A 150 13.69 -9.56 2.54
N ALA A 151 13.85 -10.51 1.61
CA ALA A 151 12.97 -10.63 0.44
C ALA A 151 11.49 -10.87 0.83
N VAL A 152 11.24 -11.69 1.86
CA VAL A 152 9.88 -11.94 2.38
C VAL A 152 9.29 -10.66 3.00
N ARG A 153 10.08 -9.93 3.79
CA ARG A 153 9.65 -8.69 4.45
C ARG A 153 9.39 -7.56 3.45
N ASP A 154 10.26 -7.43 2.45
CA ASP A 154 10.09 -6.43 1.39
C ASP A 154 8.86 -6.75 0.53
N GLU A 155 8.62 -8.02 0.21
CA GLU A 155 7.42 -8.41 -0.53
C GLU A 155 6.16 -8.15 0.29
N ARG A 156 6.19 -8.42 1.60
CA ARG A 156 5.09 -8.10 2.51
C ARG A 156 4.84 -6.60 2.58
N PHE A 157 5.89 -5.79 2.63
CA PHE A 157 5.77 -4.34 2.58
C PHE A 157 5.10 -3.86 1.29
N ARG A 158 5.57 -4.34 0.12
CA ARG A 158 4.98 -3.97 -1.18
C ARG A 158 3.52 -4.39 -1.29
N GLU A 159 3.21 -5.62 -0.93
CA GLU A 159 1.85 -6.17 -1.11
C GLU A 159 0.84 -5.50 -0.20
N LEU A 160 1.19 -5.28 1.07
CA LEU A 160 0.28 -4.77 2.09
C LEU A 160 0.46 -3.27 2.37
N ALA A 161 1.21 -2.55 1.52
CA ALA A 161 1.36 -1.11 1.63
C ALA A 161 -0.02 -0.42 1.67
N PHE A 162 -0.18 0.55 2.55
CA PHE A 162 -1.41 1.34 2.75
C PHE A 162 -2.62 0.55 3.29
N GLU A 163 -2.43 -0.68 3.75
CA GLU A 163 -3.48 -1.50 4.36
C GLU A 163 -3.43 -1.52 5.90
N GLY A 164 -2.54 -0.75 6.50
CA GLY A 164 -2.42 -0.60 7.97
C GLY A 164 -1.50 -1.59 8.67
N PHE A 165 -0.95 -2.59 7.98
CA PHE A 165 -0.14 -3.67 8.60
C PHE A 165 1.24 -3.24 9.10
N ARG A 166 1.81 -2.16 8.56
CA ARG A 166 3.24 -1.85 8.80
C ARG A 166 3.62 -1.68 10.25
N LEU A 167 2.79 -1.02 11.05
CA LEU A 167 3.09 -0.81 12.47
C LEU A 167 3.15 -2.13 13.24
N ASP A 168 2.21 -3.02 12.97
CA ASP A 168 2.16 -4.33 13.63
C ASP A 168 3.33 -5.23 13.18
N ASP A 169 3.70 -5.16 11.90
CA ASP A 169 4.88 -5.85 11.38
C ASP A 169 6.17 -5.39 12.08
N LEU A 170 6.37 -4.08 12.22
CA LEU A 170 7.53 -3.53 12.91
C LEU A 170 7.57 -3.97 14.39
N LYS A 171 6.41 -3.93 15.06
CA LYS A 171 6.30 -4.39 16.45
C LYS A 171 6.69 -5.86 16.63
N ARG A 172 6.12 -6.76 15.81
CA ARG A 172 6.38 -8.18 15.93
C ARG A 172 7.77 -8.60 15.47
N TRP A 173 8.46 -7.76 14.68
CA TRP A 173 9.86 -7.95 14.30
C TRP A 173 10.84 -7.27 15.24
N ASP A 174 10.34 -6.53 16.25
CA ASP A 174 11.14 -5.70 17.17
C ASP A 174 12.02 -4.70 16.40
N GLU A 175 11.45 -4.05 15.40
CA GLU A 175 12.13 -3.11 14.51
C GLU A 175 11.59 -1.69 14.68
N GLY A 176 12.50 -0.72 14.65
CA GLY A 176 12.16 0.69 14.50
C GLY A 176 11.95 1.10 13.05
N PHE A 177 11.74 2.38 12.82
CA PHE A 177 11.73 2.95 11.48
C PHE A 177 12.40 4.33 11.49
N THR A 178 12.93 4.67 10.33
CA THR A 178 13.39 6.03 10.04
C THR A 178 12.55 6.60 8.92
N ARG A 179 11.90 7.73 9.19
CA ARG A 179 11.20 8.46 8.15
C ARG A 179 12.23 9.02 7.18
N ARG A 180 12.03 8.78 5.90
CA ARG A 180 12.90 9.28 4.84
C ARG A 180 12.31 10.54 4.21
N ASP A 181 13.09 11.19 3.38
CA ASP A 181 12.70 12.42 2.72
C ASP A 181 11.43 12.25 1.86
N PRO A 182 10.61 13.28 1.74
CA PRO A 182 9.42 13.29 0.89
C PRO A 182 9.81 13.30 -0.58
N GLN A 183 8.81 13.17 -1.46
CA GLN A 183 9.02 13.30 -2.90
C GLN A 183 9.56 14.68 -3.30
N ASN A 184 9.18 15.72 -2.56
CA ASN A 184 9.59 17.09 -2.80
C ASN A 184 9.73 17.80 -1.45
N GLU A 185 10.86 18.47 -1.22
CA GLU A 185 11.13 19.21 0.01
C GLU A 185 10.09 20.29 0.31
N MET A 186 9.49 20.89 -0.72
CA MET A 186 8.43 21.88 -0.55
C MET A 186 7.12 21.32 0.00
N LEU A 187 6.96 20.00 0.00
CA LEU A 187 5.79 19.30 0.57
C LEU A 187 5.89 19.11 2.09
N LEU A 188 6.92 19.62 2.69
CA LEU A 188 7.14 19.54 4.13
C LEU A 188 6.32 20.59 4.85
N LEU A 189 5.29 20.15 5.50
CA LEU A 189 4.35 21.06 6.11
C LEU A 189 4.84 21.67 7.42
N GLN A 190 5.57 20.96 8.24
CA GLN A 190 6.22 21.47 9.47
C GLN A 190 7.00 20.35 10.18
N GLY A 191 8.13 20.67 10.80
CA GLY A 191 8.90 19.79 11.68
C GLY A 191 10.01 19.02 10.95
N GLU A 192 10.54 18.00 11.63
CA GLU A 192 11.61 17.17 11.08
C GLU A 192 11.07 16.21 10.03
N ASN A 193 11.73 16.17 8.88
CA ASN A 193 11.39 15.27 7.77
C ASN A 193 11.85 13.87 8.02
N THR A 194 12.95 13.75 8.75
CA THR A 194 13.56 12.48 9.11
C THR A 194 13.52 12.32 10.62
N PHE A 195 12.93 11.28 11.11
CA PHE A 195 13.02 10.89 12.51
C PHE A 195 13.13 9.37 12.63
N THR A 196 13.87 8.94 13.64
CA THR A 196 13.95 7.53 14.01
C THR A 196 13.14 7.31 15.27
N LYS A 197 12.26 6.34 15.26
CA LYS A 197 11.46 5.92 16.41
C LYS A 197 11.56 4.42 16.57
N SER A 198 11.98 3.98 17.76
CA SER A 198 11.85 2.58 18.16
C SER A 198 10.38 2.24 18.38
N VAL A 199 9.98 1.07 17.98
CA VAL A 199 8.64 0.52 18.21
C VAL A 199 8.83 -0.61 19.20
N GLU A 200 8.32 -0.44 20.42
CA GLU A 200 8.38 -1.49 21.44
C GLU A 200 7.27 -2.52 21.15
N ALA A 201 7.63 -3.80 21.26
CA ALA A 201 6.65 -4.87 21.27
C ALA A 201 5.78 -4.75 22.52
N SER A 202 4.48 -4.77 22.36
CA SER A 202 3.49 -4.69 23.46
C SER A 202 3.04 -6.08 23.85
#